data_b34f205bfe56ee54afda477a7167ebf5
#
_entry.id   b34f205bfe56ee54afda477a7167ebf5
#
_cell.length_a   1.000
_cell.length_b   1.000
_cell.length_c   1.000
_cell.angle_alpha   90.00
_cell.angle_beta   90.00
_cell.angle_gamma   90.00
#
_symmetry.space_group_name_H-M   'P 1'
#
loop_
_entity.id
_entity.type
_entity.pdbx_description
1 polymer ?
#
loop_
_entity_poly.entity_id
_entity_poly.type
_entity_poly.pdbx_seq_one_letter_code
_entity_poly.pdbx_strand_id
1 'polypeptide(L)'
;MMEKEVPKVINAIRQTTSRKILQKLLQRVKMTDDQDVLRQVTRLRGLTLMTPTLKEYKDDIEIQTLILENIQKWPFVNRTKVEDSKIEPIIEAYTRGDNEDLKTLSEQILMQWSVLEAVYRIRKRV
;
A
#
# COMPACT_ATOMS: atom_id res chain seq x y z
N MET A 1 17.09 -2.42 -1.07
CA MET A 1 16.82 -2.36 0.39
C MET A 1 16.95 -3.76 0.97
N MET A 2 17.56 -3.87 2.13
CA MET A 2 17.74 -5.15 2.81
C MET A 2 16.69 -5.34 3.91
N GLU A 3 16.39 -6.59 4.28
CA GLU A 3 15.42 -6.87 5.34
C GLU A 3 15.68 -6.12 6.63
N LYS A 4 16.95 -5.97 7.00
CA LYS A 4 17.34 -5.25 8.22
C LYS A 4 16.89 -3.79 8.22
N GLU A 5 16.75 -3.21 7.05
CA GLU A 5 16.41 -1.80 6.89
C GLU A 5 14.90 -1.55 6.95
N VAL A 6 14.10 -2.60 6.74
CA VAL A 6 12.64 -2.45 6.66
C VAL A 6 12.05 -1.76 7.90
N PRO A 7 12.36 -2.18 9.14
CA PRO A 7 11.82 -1.50 10.31
C PRO A 7 12.20 -0.03 10.38
N LYS A 8 13.43 0.29 10.00
CA LYS A 8 13.91 1.68 9.99
C LYS A 8 13.17 2.51 8.95
N VAL A 9 12.96 1.96 7.76
CA VAL A 9 12.24 2.65 6.69
C VAL A 9 10.77 2.86 7.09
N ILE A 10 10.12 1.85 7.63
CA ILE A 10 8.74 1.96 8.09
C ILE A 10 8.60 3.04 9.17
N ASN A 11 9.50 3.05 10.15
CA ASN A 11 9.48 4.08 11.19
C ASN A 11 9.73 5.47 10.63
N ALA A 12 10.66 5.59 9.67
CA ALA A 12 10.94 6.86 9.02
C ALA A 12 9.71 7.40 8.28
N ILE A 13 8.99 6.53 7.57
CA ILE A 13 7.75 6.93 6.89
C ILE A 13 6.72 7.42 7.89
N ARG A 14 6.58 6.70 9.01
CA ARG A 14 5.61 7.04 10.06
C ARG A 14 5.90 8.38 10.70
N GLN A 15 7.16 8.70 10.90
CA GLN A 15 7.59 9.87 11.67
C GLN A 15 7.88 11.11 10.85
N THR A 16 8.17 10.94 9.56
CA THR A 16 8.57 12.09 8.74
C THR A 16 7.43 13.07 8.51
N THR A 17 7.77 14.34 8.55
CA THR A 17 6.86 15.43 8.18
C THR A 17 7.29 16.06 6.86
N SER A 18 8.39 15.61 6.28
CA SER A 18 8.92 16.14 5.04
C SER A 18 8.43 15.33 3.83
N ARG A 19 7.75 16.01 2.91
CA ARG A 19 7.28 15.39 1.68
C ARG A 19 8.43 14.80 0.85
N LYS A 20 9.54 15.50 0.77
CA LYS A 20 10.71 15.03 0.01
C LYS A 20 11.27 13.74 0.56
N ILE A 21 11.38 13.65 1.88
CA ILE A 21 11.88 12.45 2.54
C ILE A 21 10.90 11.30 2.33
N LEU A 22 9.62 11.56 2.50
CA LEU A 22 8.57 10.56 2.27
C LEU A 22 8.64 10.02 0.85
N GLN A 23 8.77 10.91 -0.13
CA GLN A 23 8.86 10.52 -1.54
C GLN A 23 10.06 9.60 -1.79
N LYS A 24 11.22 9.95 -1.24
CA LYS A 24 12.42 9.13 -1.38
C LYS A 24 12.26 7.75 -0.75
N LEU A 25 11.66 7.70 0.43
CA LEU A 25 11.43 6.44 1.13
C LEU A 25 10.47 5.54 0.35
N LEU A 26 9.39 6.10 -0.16
CA LEU A 26 8.42 5.36 -0.96
C LEU A 26 9.05 4.85 -2.26
N GLN A 27 9.87 5.66 -2.92
CA GLN A 27 10.58 5.23 -4.13
C GLN A 27 11.54 4.09 -3.83
N ARG A 28 12.21 4.15 -2.69
CA ARG A 28 13.14 3.09 -2.28
C ARG A 28 12.41 1.76 -2.12
N VAL A 29 11.24 1.78 -1.49
CA VAL A 29 10.42 0.59 -1.34
C VAL A 29 9.93 0.11 -2.71
N LYS A 30 9.48 1.03 -3.55
CA LYS A 30 8.98 0.70 -4.88
C LYS A 30 10.03 0.03 -5.76
N MET A 31 11.29 0.43 -5.63
CA MET A 31 12.38 -0.13 -6.41
C MET A 31 12.88 -1.48 -5.90
N THR A 32 12.35 -1.94 -4.78
CA THR A 32 12.74 -3.20 -4.17
C THR A 32 11.98 -4.34 -4.83
N ASP A 33 12.72 -5.33 -5.35
CA ASP A 33 12.14 -6.52 -5.96
C ASP A 33 12.32 -7.78 -5.11
N ASP A 34 13.02 -7.70 -4.01
CA ASP A 34 13.26 -8.82 -3.11
C ASP A 34 11.96 -9.20 -2.39
N GLN A 35 11.49 -10.43 -2.62
CA GLN A 35 10.24 -10.90 -2.04
C GLN A 35 10.27 -10.96 -0.51
N ASP A 36 11.42 -11.29 0.07
CA ASP A 36 11.54 -11.36 1.52
C ASP A 36 11.44 -9.97 2.14
N VAL A 37 12.02 -8.97 1.50
CA VAL A 37 11.91 -7.57 1.95
C VAL A 37 10.47 -7.10 1.87
N LEU A 38 9.78 -7.36 0.76
CA LEU A 38 8.39 -6.96 0.58
C LEU A 38 7.47 -7.68 1.56
N ARG A 39 7.78 -8.93 1.89
CA ARG A 39 7.05 -9.67 2.93
C ARG A 39 7.16 -8.98 4.28
N GLN A 40 8.35 -8.48 4.62
CA GLN A 40 8.54 -7.75 5.88
C GLN A 40 7.72 -6.45 5.89
N VAL A 41 7.65 -5.75 4.77
CA VAL A 41 6.85 -4.53 4.68
C VAL A 41 5.38 -4.83 5.03
N THR A 42 4.82 -5.91 4.48
CA THR A 42 3.43 -6.28 4.78
C THR A 42 3.27 -6.78 6.21
N ARG A 43 4.24 -7.52 6.74
CA ARG A 43 4.20 -8.01 8.12
C ARG A 43 4.22 -6.86 9.13
N LEU A 44 4.94 -5.80 8.84
CA LEU A 44 5.04 -4.63 9.71
C LEU A 44 3.89 -3.64 9.48
N ARG A 45 2.77 -4.14 8.97
CA ARG A 45 1.54 -3.36 8.77
C ARG A 45 1.71 -2.21 7.79
N GLY A 46 2.38 -2.50 6.66
CA GLY A 46 2.58 -1.49 5.63
C GLY A 46 1.28 -0.85 5.15
N LEU A 47 0.23 -1.66 4.93
CA LEU A 47 -1.07 -1.12 4.51
C LEU A 47 -1.66 -0.18 5.55
N THR A 48 -1.59 -0.55 6.84
CA THR A 48 -2.10 0.29 7.92
C THR A 48 -1.35 1.62 7.98
N LEU A 49 -0.05 1.60 7.69
CA LEU A 49 0.76 2.82 7.64
C LEU A 49 0.35 3.73 6.49
N MET A 50 0.00 3.14 5.34
CA MET A 50 -0.36 3.92 4.16
C MET A 50 -1.69 4.64 4.30
N THR A 51 -2.62 4.10 5.09
CA THR A 51 -3.94 4.70 5.25
C THR A 51 -3.88 6.14 5.78
N PRO A 52 -3.24 6.42 6.94
CA PRO A 52 -3.14 7.80 7.40
C PRO A 52 -2.28 8.66 6.48
N THR A 53 -1.28 8.07 5.82
CA THR A 53 -0.44 8.80 4.89
C THR A 53 -1.25 9.30 3.69
N LEU A 54 -2.12 8.45 3.13
CA LEU A 54 -3.00 8.86 2.04
C LEU A 54 -3.96 9.98 2.48
N LYS A 55 -4.45 9.92 3.70
CA LYS A 55 -5.33 10.96 4.23
C LYS A 55 -4.60 12.29 4.40
N GLU A 56 -3.36 12.24 4.86
CA GLU A 56 -2.54 13.42 5.06
C GLU A 56 -2.20 14.10 3.73
N TYR A 57 -1.91 13.31 2.69
CA TYR A 57 -1.54 13.81 1.37
C TYR A 57 -2.68 13.68 0.37
N LYS A 58 -3.90 13.93 0.82
CA LYS A 58 -5.12 13.75 0.00
C LYS A 58 -5.17 14.62 -1.25
N ASP A 59 -4.42 15.72 -1.29
CA ASP A 59 -4.37 16.62 -2.44
C ASP A 59 -3.08 16.48 -3.23
N ASP A 60 -2.22 15.53 -2.87
CA ASP A 60 -0.93 15.33 -3.49
C ASP A 60 -0.96 14.08 -4.37
N ILE A 61 -1.27 14.29 -5.65
CA ILE A 61 -1.44 13.20 -6.61
C ILE A 61 -0.16 12.40 -6.77
N GLU A 62 1.00 13.05 -6.77
CA GLU A 62 2.29 12.38 -6.92
C GLU A 62 2.56 11.38 -5.80
N ILE A 63 2.33 11.80 -4.56
CA ILE A 63 2.49 10.91 -3.40
C ILE A 63 1.45 9.80 -3.42
N GLN A 64 0.21 10.11 -3.73
CA GLN A 64 -0.86 9.11 -3.83
C GLN A 64 -0.53 8.04 -4.88
N THR A 65 -0.09 8.47 -6.06
CA THR A 65 0.29 7.56 -7.13
C THR A 65 1.43 6.65 -6.69
N LEU A 66 2.44 7.22 -6.05
CA LEU A 66 3.59 6.45 -5.58
C LEU A 66 3.18 5.41 -4.53
N ILE A 67 2.29 5.77 -3.61
CA ILE A 67 1.78 4.84 -2.60
C ILE A 67 1.01 3.69 -3.26
N LEU A 68 0.13 3.99 -4.21
CA LEU A 68 -0.64 2.97 -4.89
C LEU A 68 0.24 2.04 -5.71
N GLU A 69 1.27 2.57 -6.37
CA GLU A 69 2.23 1.74 -7.10
C GLU A 69 2.98 0.78 -6.16
N ASN A 70 3.30 1.24 -4.95
CA ASN A 70 3.90 0.38 -3.95
C ASN A 70 2.97 -0.75 -3.54
N ILE A 71 1.73 -0.39 -3.18
CA ILE A 71 0.72 -1.37 -2.73
C ILE A 71 0.49 -2.43 -3.79
N GLN A 72 0.46 -2.04 -5.05
CA GLN A 72 0.24 -2.96 -6.16
C GLN A 72 1.34 -4.03 -6.24
N LYS A 73 2.56 -3.69 -5.89
CA LYS A 73 3.70 -4.61 -5.91
C LYS A 73 3.76 -5.54 -4.71
N TRP A 74 3.14 -5.17 -3.60
CA TRP A 74 3.30 -5.93 -2.36
C TRP A 74 2.66 -7.31 -2.44
N PRO A 75 3.45 -8.37 -2.26
CA PRO A 75 2.94 -9.74 -2.17
C PRO A 75 2.45 -10.03 -0.75
N PHE A 76 1.87 -11.19 -0.54
CA PHE A 76 1.51 -11.70 0.79
C PHE A 76 0.48 -10.82 1.52
N VAL A 77 -0.29 -10.03 0.78
CA VAL A 77 -1.43 -9.29 1.33
C VAL A 77 -2.61 -10.25 1.42
N ASN A 78 -3.34 -10.24 2.52
CA ASN A 78 -4.54 -11.05 2.67
C ASN A 78 -5.74 -10.16 3.03
N ARG A 79 -6.93 -10.73 2.98
CA ARG A 79 -8.15 -9.98 3.21
C ARG A 79 -8.18 -9.34 4.60
N THR A 80 -7.70 -10.05 5.60
CA THR A 80 -7.65 -9.54 6.98
C THR A 80 -6.81 -8.27 7.07
N LYS A 81 -5.64 -8.27 6.43
CA LYS A 81 -4.77 -7.10 6.42
C LYS A 81 -5.43 -5.91 5.74
N VAL A 82 -6.14 -6.15 4.65
CA VAL A 82 -6.84 -5.10 3.92
C VAL A 82 -7.93 -4.49 4.80
N GLU A 83 -8.73 -5.32 5.44
CA GLU A 83 -9.81 -4.86 6.32
C GLU A 83 -9.29 -4.11 7.53
N ASP A 84 -8.25 -4.62 8.17
CA ASP A 84 -7.65 -3.99 9.35
C ASP A 84 -7.06 -2.62 9.04
N SER A 85 -6.52 -2.44 7.85
CA SER A 85 -5.90 -1.19 7.45
C SER A 85 -6.92 -0.09 7.15
N LYS A 86 -8.14 -0.46 6.80
CA LYS A 86 -9.21 0.47 6.40
C LYS A 86 -8.83 1.32 5.18
N ILE A 87 -7.94 0.81 4.34
CA ILE A 87 -7.45 1.52 3.17
C ILE A 87 -8.39 1.37 1.96
N GLU A 88 -9.17 0.28 1.91
CA GLU A 88 -10.02 -0.04 0.77
C GLU A 88 -11.00 1.09 0.40
N PRO A 89 -11.73 1.71 1.37
CA PRO A 89 -12.61 2.83 1.02
C PRO A 89 -11.89 4.02 0.39
N ILE A 90 -10.65 4.26 0.80
CA ILE A 90 -9.86 5.35 0.24
C ILE A 90 -9.52 5.06 -1.22
N ILE A 91 -9.12 3.82 -1.50
CA ILE A 91 -8.80 3.39 -2.86
C ILE A 91 -10.05 3.41 -3.73
N GLU A 92 -11.19 2.96 -3.21
CA GLU A 92 -12.46 3.02 -3.94
C GLU A 92 -12.82 4.45 -4.33
N ALA A 93 -12.53 5.42 -3.47
CA ALA A 93 -12.81 6.82 -3.75
C ALA A 93 -12.03 7.31 -4.97
N TYR A 94 -10.82 6.81 -5.18
CA TYR A 94 -10.02 7.20 -6.34
C TYR A 94 -10.62 6.69 -7.65
N THR A 95 -11.35 5.58 -7.64
CA THR A 95 -12.00 5.06 -8.85
C THR A 95 -13.12 5.98 -9.35
N ARG A 96 -13.60 6.86 -8.47
CA ARG A 96 -14.65 7.84 -8.79
C ARG A 96 -14.08 9.22 -9.06
N GLY A 97 -12.76 9.38 -8.91
CA GLY A 97 -12.10 10.67 -9.12
C GLY A 97 -11.82 10.97 -10.58
N ASP A 98 -11.27 12.14 -10.82
CA ASP A 98 -11.00 12.63 -12.17
C ASP A 98 -9.61 12.27 -12.68
N ASN A 99 -8.73 11.79 -11.80
CA ASN A 99 -7.36 11.47 -12.19
C ASN A 99 -7.29 10.05 -12.78
N GLU A 100 -6.94 9.97 -14.06
CA GLU A 100 -6.89 8.69 -14.78
C GLU A 100 -5.87 7.72 -14.22
N ASP A 101 -4.69 8.22 -13.82
CA ASP A 101 -3.64 7.35 -13.28
C ASP A 101 -4.05 6.73 -11.95
N LEU A 102 -4.60 7.54 -11.05
CA LEU A 102 -5.08 7.05 -9.77
C LEU A 102 -6.24 6.09 -9.95
N LYS A 103 -7.14 6.40 -10.86
CA LYS A 103 -8.29 5.56 -11.17
C LYS A 103 -7.85 4.18 -11.66
N THR A 104 -6.92 4.15 -12.63
CA THR A 104 -6.42 2.89 -13.19
C THR A 104 -5.72 2.04 -12.13
N LEU A 105 -4.82 2.64 -11.36
CA LEU A 105 -4.10 1.94 -10.29
C LEU A 105 -5.07 1.39 -9.25
N SER A 106 -6.04 2.20 -8.85
CA SER A 106 -7.02 1.79 -7.85
C SER A 106 -7.87 0.62 -8.32
N GLU A 107 -8.33 0.65 -9.56
CA GLU A 107 -9.10 -0.45 -10.14
C GLU A 107 -8.28 -1.74 -10.18
N GLN A 108 -7.00 -1.65 -10.54
CA GLN A 108 -6.12 -2.82 -10.57
C GLN A 108 -5.92 -3.41 -9.18
N ILE A 109 -5.72 -2.56 -8.18
CA ILE A 109 -5.54 -3.00 -6.80
C ILE A 109 -6.81 -3.67 -6.28
N LEU A 110 -7.96 -3.08 -6.50
CA LEU A 110 -9.23 -3.64 -6.05
C LEU A 110 -9.51 -4.99 -6.74
N MET A 111 -9.13 -5.12 -8.00
CA MET A 111 -9.26 -6.39 -8.72
C MET A 111 -8.39 -7.46 -8.08
N GLN A 112 -7.15 -7.15 -7.73
CA GLN A 112 -6.27 -8.08 -7.03
C GLN A 112 -6.87 -8.53 -5.69
N TRP A 113 -7.44 -7.58 -4.97
CA TRP A 113 -8.01 -7.87 -3.65
C TRP A 113 -9.32 -8.65 -3.71
N SER A 114 -10.05 -8.55 -4.81
CA SER A 114 -11.26 -9.35 -4.99
C SER A 114 -10.92 -10.84 -5.10
N VAL A 115 -9.77 -11.16 -5.68
CA VAL A 115 -9.27 -12.54 -5.72
C VAL A 115 -8.93 -13.03 -4.30
N LEU A 116 -8.32 -12.17 -3.49
CA LEU A 116 -8.03 -12.51 -2.10
C LEU A 116 -9.30 -12.83 -1.33
N GLU A 117 -10.35 -12.06 -1.54
CA GLU A 117 -11.63 -12.29 -0.90
C GLU A 117 -12.22 -13.65 -1.27
N ALA A 118 -12.17 -14.01 -2.54
CA ALA A 118 -12.66 -15.30 -3.01
C ALA A 118 -11.89 -16.45 -2.37
N VAL A 119 -10.57 -16.36 -2.30
CA VAL A 119 -9.74 -17.38 -1.65
C VAL A 119 -10.07 -17.48 -0.17
N TYR A 120 -10.25 -16.36 0.49
CA TYR A 120 -10.60 -16.30 1.90
C TYR A 120 -11.91 -17.03 2.19
N ARG A 121 -12.92 -16.80 1.37
CA ARG A 121 -14.22 -17.46 1.52
C ARG A 121 -14.11 -18.97 1.39
N ILE A 122 -13.31 -19.45 0.44
CA ILE A 122 -13.10 -20.88 0.23
C ILE A 122 -12.49 -21.49 1.48
N ARG A 123 -11.52 -20.85 2.08
CA ARG A 123 -10.88 -21.34 3.31
C ARG A 123 -11.84 -21.44 4.47
N LYS A 124 -12.74 -20.47 4.59
CA LYS A 124 -13.70 -20.46 5.69
C LYS A 124 -14.65 -21.64 5.68
N ARG A 125 -14.92 -22.16 4.52
CA ARG A 125 -15.84 -23.29 4.39
C ARG A 125 -15.23 -24.63 4.80
N VAL A 126 -13.95 -24.69 4.83
CA VAL A 126 -13.24 -25.88 5.25
C VAL A 126 -13.14 -25.93 6.75
#